data_7ecf972f9aa0f76e8a0e110747a43ced
#
_entry.id   7ecf972f9aa0f76e8a0e110747a43ced
#
_cell.length_a   1.000
_cell.length_b   1.000
_cell.length_c   1.000
_cell.angle_alpha   90.00
_cell.angle_beta   90.00
_cell.angle_gamma   90.00
#
_symmetry.space_group_name_H-M   'P 1'
#
loop_
_entity.id
_entity.type
_entity.pdbx_description
1 polymer ?
#
loop_
_entity_poly.entity_id
_entity_poly.type
_entity_poly.pdbx_seq_one_letter_code
_entity_poly.pdbx_strand_id
1 'polypeptide(L)'
;MEKMVVNQPLHLLFVDLEKSYDIVPLKNLWKALEHYNISNNIIRAIKGLYENPFSKIKVGKQLSSRFYITQGLRQGCILSPTLFKTYIQNALENWQKKCSRMGLEIQDTTIYSVLFADNHLLIAQDYEDLEYMTRNLIDEYELWGLKLNVKKLNI
;
A
#
# COMPACT_ATOMS: atom_id res chain seq x y z
N MET A 1 27.50 -14.10 -18.27
CA MET A 1 26.05 -14.43 -18.29
C MET A 1 25.89 -15.69 -17.46
N GLU A 2 25.70 -15.54 -16.16
CA GLU A 2 25.39 -16.67 -15.30
C GLU A 2 23.95 -17.10 -15.54
N LYS A 3 23.78 -18.37 -15.91
CA LYS A 3 22.45 -18.99 -15.99
C LYS A 3 21.92 -19.09 -14.56
N MET A 4 20.97 -18.25 -14.19
CA MET A 4 20.13 -18.53 -13.04
C MET A 4 19.33 -19.79 -13.32
N VAL A 5 19.81 -20.91 -12.81
CA VAL A 5 19.02 -22.15 -12.76
C VAL A 5 18.20 -22.09 -11.47
N VAL A 6 17.08 -21.39 -11.51
CA VAL A 6 16.07 -21.50 -10.45
C VAL A 6 15.34 -22.82 -10.70
N ASN A 7 15.81 -23.89 -10.09
CA ASN A 7 15.20 -25.22 -10.20
C ASN A 7 14.20 -25.50 -9.07
N GLN A 8 13.73 -24.45 -8.38
CA GLN A 8 12.74 -24.56 -7.32
C GLN A 8 11.47 -23.81 -7.73
N PRO A 9 10.28 -24.37 -7.50
CA PRO A 9 9.03 -23.68 -7.75
C PRO A 9 8.95 -22.44 -6.86
N LEU A 10 8.51 -21.32 -7.43
CA LEU A 10 8.19 -20.12 -6.68
C LEU A 10 6.69 -20.05 -6.47
N HIS A 11 6.30 -19.65 -5.27
CA HIS A 11 4.91 -19.42 -4.90
C HIS A 11 4.61 -17.92 -5.00
N LEU A 12 3.59 -17.58 -5.80
CA LEU A 12 3.21 -16.21 -6.11
C LEU A 12 1.77 -15.98 -5.67
N LEU A 13 1.52 -14.87 -4.97
CA LEU A 13 0.17 -14.45 -4.60
C LEU A 13 -0.08 -13.03 -5.06
N PHE A 14 -1.09 -12.85 -5.92
CA PHE A 14 -1.59 -11.54 -6.31
C PHE A 14 -2.58 -11.02 -5.28
N VAL A 15 -2.28 -9.85 -4.73
CA VAL A 15 -3.07 -9.17 -3.71
C VAL A 15 -3.57 -7.86 -4.25
N ASP A 16 -4.87 -7.60 -4.13
CA ASP A 16 -5.54 -6.35 -4.51
C ASP A 16 -6.09 -5.67 -3.24
N LEU A 17 -5.98 -4.35 -3.16
CA LEU A 17 -6.49 -3.58 -2.03
C LEU A 17 -7.88 -3.01 -2.33
N GLU A 18 -8.78 -3.08 -1.34
CA GLU A 18 -10.11 -2.47 -1.47
C GLU A 18 -10.02 -0.96 -1.38
N LYS A 19 -10.42 -0.24 -2.46
CA LYS A 19 -10.51 1.22 -2.48
C LYS A 19 -9.27 1.91 -1.88
N SER A 20 -8.10 1.40 -2.20
CA SER A 20 -6.81 1.73 -1.59
C SER A 20 -6.59 3.22 -1.33
N TYR A 21 -6.90 4.06 -2.31
CA TYR A 21 -6.76 5.51 -2.20
C TYR A 21 -7.84 6.16 -1.32
N ASP A 22 -9.06 5.64 -1.35
CA ASP A 22 -10.22 6.26 -0.70
C ASP A 22 -10.25 6.02 0.82
N ILE A 23 -9.58 4.95 1.29
CA ILE A 23 -9.61 4.54 2.70
C ILE A 23 -8.39 4.98 3.51
N VAL A 24 -7.39 5.61 2.91
CA VAL A 24 -6.16 6.04 3.61
C VAL A 24 -6.51 7.00 4.76
N PRO A 25 -6.23 6.64 6.03
CA PRO A 25 -6.44 7.55 7.15
C PRO A 25 -5.40 8.67 7.12
N LEU A 26 -5.83 9.92 6.92
CA LEU A 26 -4.90 11.06 6.81
C LEU A 26 -3.97 11.18 8.02
N LYS A 27 -4.46 10.88 9.24
CA LYS A 27 -3.63 10.87 10.46
C LYS A 27 -2.42 9.93 10.33
N ASN A 28 -2.63 8.75 9.77
CA ASN A 28 -1.56 7.77 9.59
C ASN A 28 -0.62 8.16 8.44
N LEU A 29 -1.16 8.78 7.38
CA LEU A 29 -0.35 9.35 6.30
C LEU A 29 0.65 10.38 6.84
N TRP A 30 0.20 11.29 7.72
CA TRP A 30 1.10 12.30 8.30
C TRP A 30 2.22 11.66 9.12
N LYS A 31 1.91 10.63 9.91
CA LYS A 31 2.92 9.86 10.64
C LYS A 31 3.93 9.18 9.70
N ALA A 32 3.46 8.63 8.58
CA ALA A 32 4.34 8.01 7.58
C ALA A 32 5.32 9.05 6.98
N LEU A 33 4.84 10.24 6.62
CA LEU A 33 5.70 11.31 6.11
C LEU A 33 6.73 11.78 7.14
N GLU A 34 6.34 11.89 8.40
CA GLU A 34 7.23 12.23 9.51
C GLU A 34 8.30 11.15 9.72
N HIS A 35 7.92 9.87 9.64
CA HIS A 35 8.84 8.72 9.74
C HIS A 35 9.96 8.76 8.68
N TYR A 36 9.63 9.15 7.44
CA TYR A 36 10.62 9.31 6.37
C TYR A 36 11.34 10.67 6.40
N ASN A 37 11.30 11.39 7.50
CA ASN A 37 11.97 12.68 7.69
C ASN A 37 11.63 13.74 6.62
N ILE A 38 10.41 13.69 6.07
CA ILE A 38 9.93 14.75 5.19
C ILE A 38 9.82 16.05 6.00
N SER A 39 10.36 17.14 5.47
CA SER A 39 10.41 18.40 6.22
C SER A 39 9.00 18.89 6.61
N ASN A 40 8.88 19.45 7.82
CA ASN A 40 7.62 19.97 8.34
C ASN A 40 6.96 21.03 7.45
N ASN A 41 7.75 21.77 6.68
CA ASN A 41 7.24 22.76 5.74
C ASN A 41 6.50 22.08 4.58
N ILE A 42 7.05 20.99 4.05
CA ILE A 42 6.43 20.19 2.99
C ILE A 42 5.17 19.51 3.54
N ILE A 43 5.25 18.90 4.74
CA ILE A 43 4.09 18.26 5.37
C ILE A 43 2.97 19.28 5.58
N ARG A 44 3.26 20.50 6.04
CA ARG A 44 2.26 21.57 6.18
C ARG A 44 1.64 21.97 4.85
N ALA A 45 2.45 22.11 3.81
CA ALA A 45 1.94 22.44 2.47
C ALA A 45 1.01 21.32 1.95
N ILE A 46 1.38 20.05 2.15
CA ILE A 46 0.52 18.91 1.76
C ILE A 46 -0.76 18.90 2.60
N LYS A 47 -0.67 19.08 3.93
CA LYS A 47 -1.85 19.17 4.82
C LYS A 47 -2.82 20.25 4.36
N GLY A 48 -2.33 21.43 3.92
CA GLY A 48 -3.16 22.49 3.37
C GLY A 48 -3.99 22.08 2.16
N LEU A 49 -3.53 21.13 1.34
CA LEU A 49 -4.34 20.57 0.24
C LEU A 49 -5.53 19.74 0.75
N TYR A 50 -5.46 19.23 1.98
CA TYR A 50 -6.46 18.37 2.61
C TYR A 50 -7.29 19.10 3.68
N GLU A 51 -7.10 20.42 3.83
CA GLU A 51 -7.92 21.23 4.77
C GLU A 51 -9.33 21.44 4.21
N ASN A 52 -10.34 21.05 4.99
CA ASN A 52 -11.76 21.19 4.66
C ASN A 52 -12.15 20.74 3.25
N PRO A 53 -11.67 19.59 2.76
CA PRO A 53 -12.03 19.13 1.44
C PRO A 53 -13.51 18.78 1.41
N PHE A 54 -14.22 19.31 0.45
CA PHE A 54 -15.63 18.98 0.23
C PHE A 54 -15.84 18.46 -1.19
N SER A 55 -16.89 17.69 -1.36
CA SER A 55 -17.35 17.22 -2.66
C SER A 55 -18.84 17.46 -2.82
N LYS A 56 -19.31 17.35 -4.07
CA LYS A 56 -20.72 17.37 -4.45
C LYS A 56 -20.96 16.30 -5.50
N ILE A 57 -22.08 15.63 -5.42
CA ILE A 57 -22.50 14.67 -6.44
C ILE A 57 -23.28 15.40 -7.51
N LYS A 58 -22.94 15.16 -8.78
CA LYS A 58 -23.67 15.67 -9.94
C LYS A 58 -24.47 14.54 -10.56
N VAL A 59 -25.78 14.71 -10.63
CA VAL A 59 -26.71 13.79 -11.31
C VAL A 59 -27.44 14.57 -12.39
N GLY A 60 -27.10 14.35 -13.65
CA GLY A 60 -27.57 15.17 -14.76
C GLY A 60 -27.18 16.64 -14.61
N LYS A 61 -28.16 17.54 -14.48
CA LYS A 61 -27.95 18.99 -14.27
C LYS A 61 -28.01 19.41 -12.79
N GLN A 62 -28.35 18.51 -11.88
CA GLN A 62 -28.52 18.80 -10.45
C GLN A 62 -27.24 18.50 -9.67
N LEU A 63 -26.94 19.34 -8.66
CA LEU A 63 -25.83 19.16 -7.72
C LEU A 63 -26.39 18.90 -6.32
N SER A 64 -25.82 17.95 -5.60
CA SER A 64 -26.12 17.74 -4.18
C SER A 64 -25.64 18.91 -3.31
N SER A 65 -26.04 18.91 -2.04
CA SER A 65 -25.37 19.68 -0.98
C SER A 65 -23.90 19.27 -0.86
N ARG A 66 -23.08 20.15 -0.24
CA ARG A 66 -21.69 19.84 0.08
C ARG A 66 -21.62 18.77 1.16
N PHE A 67 -20.66 17.84 1.01
CA PHE A 67 -20.27 16.93 2.08
C PHE A 67 -18.74 16.93 2.21
N TYR A 68 -18.26 16.80 3.45
CA TYR A 68 -16.83 16.82 3.73
C TYR A 68 -16.21 15.44 3.53
N ILE A 69 -14.97 15.42 3.03
CA ILE A 69 -14.17 14.21 2.86
C ILE A 69 -13.24 14.13 4.06
N THR A 70 -13.35 13.09 4.88
CA THR A 70 -12.61 12.93 6.13
C THR A 70 -11.40 12.00 6.01
N GLN A 71 -11.29 11.25 4.93
CA GLN A 71 -10.22 10.28 4.68
C GLN A 71 -9.99 10.11 3.18
N GLY A 72 -8.92 9.43 2.83
CA GLY A 72 -8.56 9.11 1.45
C GLY A 72 -7.67 10.16 0.79
N LEU A 73 -6.98 9.71 -0.24
CA LEU A 73 -6.15 10.55 -1.09
C LEU A 73 -6.98 11.12 -2.26
N ARG A 74 -6.65 12.32 -2.68
CA ARG A 74 -7.35 13.00 -3.77
C ARG A 74 -7.09 12.28 -5.10
N GLN A 75 -8.11 11.64 -5.66
CA GLN A 75 -8.01 11.01 -6.98
C GLN A 75 -7.74 12.08 -8.05
N GLY A 76 -6.81 11.78 -8.96
CA GLY A 76 -6.35 12.72 -9.99
C GLY A 76 -5.34 13.78 -9.52
N CYS A 77 -4.97 13.82 -8.25
CA CYS A 77 -3.87 14.67 -7.78
C CYS A 77 -2.53 14.01 -8.09
N ILE A 78 -1.61 14.77 -8.68
CA ILE A 78 -0.28 14.28 -9.08
C ILE A 78 0.56 13.77 -7.88
N LEU A 79 0.29 14.25 -6.67
CA LEU A 79 0.98 13.82 -5.44
C LEU A 79 0.41 12.51 -4.87
N SER A 80 -0.83 12.16 -5.16
CA SER A 80 -1.51 11.03 -4.53
C SER A 80 -0.79 9.68 -4.72
N PRO A 81 -0.23 9.33 -5.89
CA PRO A 81 0.54 8.11 -6.05
C PRO A 81 1.78 8.07 -5.14
N THR A 82 2.51 9.17 -5.04
CA THR A 82 3.69 9.26 -4.17
C THR A 82 3.32 9.18 -2.70
N LEU A 83 2.26 9.87 -2.28
CA LEU A 83 1.75 9.82 -0.91
C LEU A 83 1.28 8.41 -0.53
N PHE A 84 0.56 7.73 -1.43
CA PHE A 84 0.13 6.35 -1.22
C PHE A 84 1.33 5.41 -1.10
N LYS A 85 2.31 5.52 -2.00
CA LYS A 85 3.53 4.71 -1.96
C LYS A 85 4.31 4.90 -0.66
N THR A 86 4.48 6.15 -0.20
CA THR A 86 5.12 6.45 1.08
C THR A 86 4.34 5.88 2.26
N TYR A 87 3.02 5.95 2.20
CA TYR A 87 2.13 5.43 3.22
C TYR A 87 2.21 3.90 3.35
N ILE A 88 2.09 3.18 2.24
CA ILE A 88 2.09 1.71 2.24
C ILE A 88 3.48 1.15 2.57
N GLN A 89 4.55 1.84 2.19
CA GLN A 89 5.93 1.42 2.48
C GLN A 89 6.18 1.27 3.98
N ASN A 90 5.55 2.09 4.80
CA ASN A 90 5.67 2.02 6.26
C ASN A 90 5.08 0.70 6.83
N ALA A 91 3.94 0.24 6.29
CA ALA A 91 3.39 -1.07 6.63
C ALA A 91 4.29 -2.21 6.14
N LEU A 92 4.83 -2.07 4.92
CA LEU A 92 5.68 -3.09 4.31
C LEU A 92 7.02 -3.27 5.02
N GLU A 93 7.64 -2.22 5.55
CA GLU A 93 8.88 -2.33 6.32
C GLU A 93 8.71 -3.19 7.58
N ASN A 94 7.61 -3.02 8.30
CA ASN A 94 7.31 -3.84 9.46
C ASN A 94 7.00 -5.30 9.07
N TRP A 95 6.25 -5.48 8.02
CA TRP A 95 5.94 -6.79 7.46
C TRP A 95 7.21 -7.54 7.00
N GLN A 96 8.10 -6.89 6.25
CA GLN A 96 9.35 -7.48 5.78
C GLN A 96 10.25 -7.94 6.94
N LYS A 97 10.31 -7.19 8.04
CA LYS A 97 11.06 -7.59 9.24
C LYS A 97 10.52 -8.90 9.84
N LYS A 98 9.22 -9.13 9.82
CA LYS A 98 8.57 -10.36 10.28
C LYS A 98 8.81 -11.53 9.34
N CYS A 99 8.93 -11.28 8.04
CA CYS A 99 9.07 -12.27 6.97
C CYS A 99 10.54 -12.50 6.56
N SER A 100 11.49 -12.28 7.46
CA SER A 100 12.92 -12.43 7.15
C SER A 100 13.23 -13.81 6.58
N ARG A 101 13.95 -13.87 5.46
CA ARG A 101 14.38 -15.09 4.73
C ARG A 101 13.28 -15.88 4.02
N MET A 102 12.05 -15.38 3.97
CA MET A 102 10.93 -16.09 3.31
C MET A 102 10.77 -15.69 1.83
N GLY A 103 11.38 -14.58 1.41
CA GLY A 103 11.33 -14.10 0.03
C GLY A 103 12.31 -14.81 -0.91
N LEU A 104 12.25 -14.45 -2.18
CA LEU A 104 13.18 -14.92 -3.19
C LEU A 104 14.58 -14.30 -2.97
N GLU A 105 15.56 -15.14 -2.74
CA GLU A 105 16.94 -14.70 -2.62
C GLU A 105 17.61 -14.61 -4.00
N ILE A 106 18.12 -13.44 -4.36
CA ILE A 106 18.90 -13.20 -5.58
C ILE A 106 20.20 -12.53 -5.16
N GLN A 107 21.31 -13.29 -5.20
CA GLN A 107 22.60 -12.84 -4.68
C GLN A 107 22.48 -12.39 -3.21
N ASP A 108 22.79 -11.13 -2.91
CA ASP A 108 22.74 -10.57 -1.56
C ASP A 108 21.42 -9.83 -1.27
N THR A 109 20.40 -10.01 -2.10
CA THR A 109 19.12 -9.29 -1.99
C THR A 109 17.95 -10.27 -1.89
N THR A 110 17.11 -10.07 -0.87
CA THR A 110 15.86 -10.82 -0.73
C THR A 110 14.69 -9.99 -1.29
N ILE A 111 13.98 -10.54 -2.26
CA ILE A 111 12.77 -9.95 -2.84
C ILE A 111 11.55 -10.62 -2.21
N TYR A 112 10.81 -9.88 -1.41
CA TYR A 112 9.58 -10.35 -0.76
C TYR A 112 8.35 -10.12 -1.61
N SER A 113 8.36 -9.03 -2.38
CA SER A 113 7.19 -8.61 -3.13
C SER A 113 7.52 -7.60 -4.21
N VAL A 114 6.61 -7.45 -5.15
CA VAL A 114 6.60 -6.39 -6.17
C VAL A 114 5.32 -5.60 -6.01
N LEU A 115 5.44 -4.29 -5.91
CA LEU A 115 4.32 -3.37 -5.77
C LEU A 115 4.19 -2.50 -7.02
N PHE A 116 3.01 -2.51 -7.63
CA PHE A 116 2.66 -1.63 -8.73
C PHE A 116 1.32 -0.93 -8.44
N ALA A 117 1.40 0.35 -8.11
CA ALA A 117 0.27 1.13 -7.61
C ALA A 117 -0.35 0.47 -6.35
N ASP A 118 -1.57 -0.05 -6.45
CA ASP A 118 -2.27 -0.79 -5.41
C ASP A 118 -2.24 -2.32 -5.61
N ASN A 119 -1.70 -2.79 -6.73
CA ASN A 119 -1.49 -4.22 -6.96
C ASN A 119 -0.19 -4.67 -6.29
N HIS A 120 -0.29 -5.70 -5.48
CA HIS A 120 0.82 -6.25 -4.73
C HIS A 120 1.00 -7.73 -5.06
N LEU A 121 2.21 -8.11 -5.48
CA LEU A 121 2.60 -9.49 -5.75
C LEU A 121 3.52 -9.95 -4.63
N LEU A 122 3.12 -10.96 -3.86
CA LEU A 122 3.99 -11.63 -2.90
C LEU A 122 4.77 -12.75 -3.59
N ILE A 123 6.00 -12.97 -3.16
CA ILE A 123 6.91 -13.97 -3.71
C ILE A 123 7.53 -14.73 -2.54
N ALA A 124 7.34 -16.05 -2.52
CA ALA A 124 7.90 -16.94 -1.52
C ALA A 124 8.55 -18.17 -2.13
N GLN A 125 9.46 -18.80 -1.40
CA GLN A 125 10.17 -20.01 -1.85
C GLN A 125 9.30 -21.25 -1.68
N ASP A 126 8.39 -21.27 -0.70
CA ASP A 126 7.45 -22.35 -0.46
C ASP A 126 6.06 -21.84 -0.07
N TYR A 127 5.11 -22.77 0.03
CA TYR A 127 3.71 -22.46 0.33
C TYR A 127 3.51 -22.02 1.79
N GLU A 128 4.24 -22.60 2.74
CA GLU A 128 4.10 -22.29 4.16
C GLU A 128 4.59 -20.87 4.44
N ASP A 129 5.71 -20.49 3.83
CA ASP A 129 6.23 -19.12 3.86
C ASP A 129 5.23 -18.13 3.24
N LEU A 130 4.64 -18.47 2.07
CA LEU A 130 3.63 -17.63 1.43
C LEU A 130 2.40 -17.42 2.32
N GLU A 131 1.92 -18.48 2.98
CA GLU A 131 0.80 -18.41 3.91
C GLU A 131 1.13 -17.51 5.10
N TYR A 132 2.30 -17.69 5.72
CA TYR A 132 2.76 -16.86 6.84
C TYR A 132 2.90 -15.39 6.43
N MET A 133 3.56 -15.12 5.31
CA MET A 133 3.74 -13.78 4.75
C MET A 133 2.40 -13.11 4.49
N THR A 134 1.44 -13.84 3.91
CA THR A 134 0.10 -13.32 3.62
C THR A 134 -0.66 -12.94 4.88
N ARG A 135 -0.65 -13.80 5.90
CA ARG A 135 -1.32 -13.56 7.18
C ARG A 135 -0.76 -12.30 7.86
N ASN A 136 0.57 -12.21 7.96
CA ASN A 136 1.21 -11.04 8.54
C ASN A 136 1.00 -9.76 7.72
N LEU A 137 0.85 -9.85 6.39
CA LEU A 137 0.55 -8.70 5.55
C LEU A 137 -0.86 -8.17 5.82
N ILE A 138 -1.83 -9.07 5.98
CA ILE A 138 -3.21 -8.71 6.36
C ILE A 138 -3.21 -7.93 7.66
N ASP A 139 -2.55 -8.47 8.69
CA ASP A 139 -2.46 -7.84 10.01
C ASP A 139 -1.83 -6.44 9.94
N GLU A 140 -0.71 -6.30 9.22
CA GLU A 140 -0.06 -4.99 9.05
C GLU A 140 -0.93 -4.00 8.28
N TYR A 141 -1.58 -4.43 7.21
CA TYR A 141 -2.47 -3.56 6.45
C TYR A 141 -3.67 -3.11 7.28
N GLU A 142 -4.27 -3.99 8.08
CA GLU A 142 -5.37 -3.63 8.99
C GLU A 142 -4.93 -2.61 10.04
N LEU A 143 -3.74 -2.76 10.63
CA LEU A 143 -3.16 -1.77 11.56
C LEU A 143 -3.02 -0.37 10.92
N TRP A 144 -2.75 -0.34 9.62
CA TRP A 144 -2.65 0.90 8.85
C TRP A 144 -3.99 1.35 8.25
N GLY A 145 -5.09 0.61 8.46
CA GLY A 145 -6.42 0.94 7.94
C GLY A 145 -6.60 0.62 6.47
N LEU A 146 -5.77 -0.26 5.92
CA LEU A 146 -5.93 -0.82 4.57
C LEU A 146 -6.67 -2.15 4.66
N LYS A 147 -7.36 -2.54 3.58
CA LYS A 147 -8.09 -3.81 3.50
C LYS A 147 -7.75 -4.54 2.22
N LEU A 148 -7.53 -5.85 2.36
CA LEU A 148 -7.37 -6.71 1.20
C LEU A 148 -8.72 -7.08 0.59
N ASN A 149 -8.76 -7.13 -0.73
CA ASN A 149 -9.88 -7.67 -1.47
C ASN A 149 -9.73 -9.20 -1.57
N VAL A 150 -10.18 -9.90 -0.52
CA VAL A 150 -10.04 -11.37 -0.42
C VAL A 150 -10.71 -12.11 -1.59
N LYS A 151 -11.71 -11.51 -2.25
CA LYS A 151 -12.39 -12.11 -3.40
C LYS A 151 -11.53 -12.17 -4.67
N LYS A 152 -10.44 -11.41 -4.71
CA LYS A 152 -9.52 -11.33 -5.84
C LYS A 152 -8.14 -11.91 -5.54
N LEU A 153 -7.98 -12.67 -4.47
CA LEU A 153 -6.75 -13.39 -4.19
C LEU A 153 -6.62 -14.54 -5.20
N ASN A 154 -5.54 -14.54 -6.00
CA ASN A 154 -5.20 -15.61 -6.94
C ASN A 154 -3.78 -16.08 -6.63
N ILE A 155 -3.64 -17.38 -6.36
CA ILE A 155 -2.37 -18.09 -6.19
C ILE A 155 -1.96 -18.68 -7.50
#